data_24ee172d5154d43feb33454398c0c6b0
#
_entry.id   24ee172d5154d43feb33454398c0c6b0
#
_cell.length_a   1.000
_cell.length_b   1.000
_cell.length_c   1.000
_cell.angle_alpha   90.00
_cell.angle_beta   90.00
_cell.angle_gamma   90.00
#
_symmetry.space_group_name_H-M   'P 1'
#
loop_
_entity.id
_entity.type
_entity.pdbx_description
1 polymer ?
#
loop_
_entity_poly.entity_id
_entity_poly.type
_entity_poly.pdbx_seq_one_letter_code
_entity_poly.pdbx_strand_id
1 'polypeptide(L)'
;MKKSLADMKPANGTEAPKERSFGAFKAVDGNQATIDLEQLRKYNIFFATPCYGGMLTDQFFLSMFRASQTLMRHGINFRVTTLRNESLITRARNILTAMFMESDCTHLLFIDSDIEFDADSILRALAYDKPIMAAAYPKKALPVQYAINFKFQDIEKKQVSFTNGAVKVLDSSTGL
;
A
#
# COMPACT_ATOMS: atom_id res chain seq x y z
N MET A 1 12.82 -0.42 -20.09
CA MET A 1 13.60 0.70 -19.52
C MET A 1 13.46 0.63 -18.01
N LYS A 2 14.54 0.31 -17.28
CA LYS A 2 14.52 0.23 -15.81
C LYS A 2 14.77 1.63 -15.25
N LYS A 3 13.77 2.24 -14.59
CA LYS A 3 13.96 3.49 -13.85
C LYS A 3 14.14 3.18 -12.37
N SER A 4 15.14 3.78 -11.73
CA SER A 4 15.28 3.74 -10.28
C SER A 4 14.17 4.58 -9.63
N LEU A 5 13.68 4.16 -8.47
CA LEU A 5 12.75 4.93 -7.64
C LEU A 5 13.28 6.32 -7.26
N ALA A 6 14.61 6.50 -7.29
CA ALA A 6 15.27 7.78 -7.04
C ALA A 6 15.04 8.80 -8.16
N ASP A 7 14.71 8.34 -9.39
CA ASP A 7 14.50 9.23 -10.55
C ASP A 7 13.05 9.74 -10.64
N MET A 8 12.16 9.25 -9.80
CA MET A 8 10.79 9.75 -9.69
C MET A 8 10.75 10.93 -8.73
N LYS A 9 10.89 12.16 -9.27
CA LYS A 9 10.68 13.36 -8.46
C LYS A 9 9.25 13.38 -7.93
N PRO A 10 9.04 13.66 -6.62
CA PRO A 10 7.70 13.86 -6.08
C PRO A 10 7.03 15.02 -6.80
N ALA A 11 5.75 14.89 -7.09
CA ALA A 11 4.97 15.84 -7.87
C ALA A 11 4.77 17.21 -7.19
N ASN A 12 5.15 17.36 -5.93
CA ASN A 12 5.12 18.64 -5.20
C ASN A 12 6.35 18.67 -4.28
N GLY A 13 7.11 19.77 -4.34
CA GLY A 13 8.37 20.03 -3.66
C GLY A 13 8.37 19.87 -2.14
N THR A 14 8.28 18.65 -1.70
CA THR A 14 8.51 18.27 -0.32
C THR A 14 9.97 17.86 -0.15
N GLU A 15 10.63 18.43 0.83
CA GLU A 15 12.00 18.15 1.25
C GLU A 15 12.30 16.65 1.33
N ALA A 16 13.57 16.29 1.12
CA ALA A 16 14.06 14.91 1.28
C ALA A 16 13.56 14.28 2.58
N PRO A 17 13.17 12.99 2.57
CA PRO A 17 12.59 12.36 3.74
C PRO A 17 13.55 12.44 4.92
N LYS A 18 13.18 13.19 5.95
CA LYS A 18 13.82 13.15 7.26
C LYS A 18 13.78 11.71 7.76
N GLU A 19 14.88 11.27 8.40
CA GLU A 19 14.99 9.93 8.99
C GLU A 19 13.68 9.50 9.65
N ARG A 20 13.07 8.46 9.09
CA ARG A 20 11.83 7.89 9.64
C ARG A 20 12.20 7.03 10.82
N SER A 21 12.02 7.55 12.04
CA SER A 21 12.11 6.71 13.23
C SER A 21 10.77 6.00 13.45
N PHE A 22 10.77 4.69 13.48
CA PHE A 22 9.63 3.89 13.92
C PHE A 22 9.67 3.77 15.46
N GLY A 23 9.38 4.86 16.16
CA GLY A 23 9.47 4.89 17.62
C GLY A 23 10.91 4.63 18.11
N ALA A 24 11.12 3.55 18.89
CA ALA A 24 12.44 3.20 19.44
C ALA A 24 13.39 2.46 18.46
N PHE A 25 12.96 2.20 17.21
CA PHE A 25 13.74 1.43 16.23
C PHE A 25 14.47 2.34 15.25
N LYS A 26 15.74 2.00 14.96
CA LYS A 26 16.50 2.62 13.87
C LYS A 26 16.24 1.86 12.57
N ALA A 27 15.85 2.59 11.52
CA ALA A 27 15.77 2.04 10.17
C ALA A 27 17.20 1.92 9.59
N VAL A 28 17.55 0.73 9.11
CA VAL A 28 18.76 0.50 8.31
C VAL A 28 18.32 0.38 6.85
N ASP A 29 18.67 1.35 6.04
CA ASP A 29 18.27 1.39 4.63
C ASP A 29 19.07 0.37 3.82
N GLY A 30 18.34 -0.54 3.14
CA GLY A 30 18.87 -1.41 2.09
C GLY A 30 18.61 -0.82 0.71
N ASN A 31 19.14 -1.43 -0.35
CA ASN A 31 18.99 -1.00 -1.74
C ASN A 31 17.54 -0.66 -2.10
N GLN A 32 17.36 0.39 -2.89
CA GLN A 32 16.03 0.79 -3.38
C GLN A 32 15.50 -0.23 -4.41
N ALA A 33 14.19 -0.51 -4.37
CA ALA A 33 13.55 -1.35 -5.36
C ALA A 33 13.59 -0.69 -6.74
N THR A 34 13.96 -1.46 -7.76
CA THR A 34 13.92 -1.01 -9.16
C THR A 34 12.55 -1.35 -9.73
N ILE A 35 11.85 -0.36 -10.33
CA ILE A 35 10.56 -0.57 -10.97
C ILE A 35 10.77 -0.98 -12.43
N ASP A 36 10.34 -2.19 -12.80
CA ASP A 36 10.24 -2.64 -14.18
C ASP A 36 8.81 -2.37 -14.70
N LEU A 37 8.63 -1.26 -15.40
CA LEU A 37 7.32 -0.85 -15.93
C LEU A 37 6.77 -1.84 -16.96
N GLU A 38 7.60 -2.52 -17.73
CA GLU A 38 7.16 -3.53 -18.71
C GLU A 38 6.53 -4.73 -18.00
N GLN A 39 7.08 -5.12 -16.84
CA GLN A 39 6.46 -6.16 -16.03
C GLN A 39 5.15 -5.67 -15.41
N LEU A 40 5.10 -4.47 -14.86
CA LEU A 40 3.91 -3.92 -14.22
C LEU A 40 2.72 -3.75 -15.19
N ARG A 41 2.98 -3.50 -16.48
CA ARG A 41 1.95 -3.42 -17.52
C ARG A 41 1.21 -4.73 -17.76
N LYS A 42 1.77 -5.86 -17.34
CA LYS A 42 1.13 -7.19 -17.43
C LYS A 42 0.12 -7.41 -16.30
N TYR A 43 0.13 -6.55 -15.29
CA TYR A 43 -0.76 -6.65 -14.14
C TYR A 43 -2.10 -5.98 -14.43
N ASN A 44 -3.15 -6.55 -13.87
CA ASN A 44 -4.49 -6.01 -13.84
C ASN A 44 -4.92 -5.94 -12.37
N ILE A 45 -5.07 -4.73 -11.84
CA ILE A 45 -5.25 -4.50 -10.41
C ILE A 45 -6.73 -4.40 -10.07
N PHE A 46 -7.20 -5.18 -9.11
CA PHE A 46 -8.52 -5.07 -8.53
C PHE A 46 -8.47 -4.27 -7.23
N PHE A 47 -8.83 -2.99 -7.27
CA PHE A 47 -9.02 -2.19 -6.07
C PHE A 47 -10.33 -2.58 -5.39
N ALA A 48 -10.24 -3.03 -4.15
CA ALA A 48 -11.34 -3.52 -3.34
C ALA A 48 -11.51 -2.64 -2.11
N THR A 49 -12.62 -1.87 -2.07
CA THR A 49 -12.86 -0.93 -0.98
C THR A 49 -14.18 -1.26 -0.28
N PRO A 50 -14.13 -1.80 0.96
CA PRO A 50 -15.31 -1.84 1.81
C PRO A 50 -15.78 -0.41 2.12
N CYS A 51 -17.06 -0.12 1.86
CA CYS A 51 -17.59 1.24 1.91
C CYS A 51 -18.94 1.23 2.64
N TYR A 52 -18.89 1.06 3.98
CA TYR A 52 -20.11 1.05 4.80
C TYR A 52 -20.84 2.41 4.66
N GLY A 53 -22.16 2.34 4.46
CA GLY A 53 -22.98 3.53 4.24
C GLY A 53 -22.77 4.20 2.86
N GLY A 54 -21.92 3.67 1.98
CA GLY A 54 -21.67 4.24 0.65
C GLY A 54 -20.87 5.54 0.67
N MET A 55 -20.19 5.84 1.78
CA MET A 55 -19.39 7.07 1.94
C MET A 55 -17.90 6.79 1.78
N LEU A 56 -17.21 7.74 1.15
CA LEU A 56 -15.76 7.79 1.00
C LEU A 56 -15.27 9.12 1.58
N THR A 57 -14.07 9.13 2.15
CA THR A 57 -13.45 10.42 2.51
C THR A 57 -12.94 11.12 1.24
N ASP A 58 -12.84 12.45 1.29
CA ASP A 58 -12.27 13.24 0.19
C ASP A 58 -10.79 12.88 -0.05
N GLN A 59 -10.04 12.59 1.02
CA GLN A 59 -8.64 12.15 0.95
C GLN A 59 -8.52 10.82 0.18
N PHE A 60 -9.39 9.83 0.47
CA PHE A 60 -9.44 8.58 -0.29
C PHE A 60 -9.76 8.85 -1.75
N PHE A 61 -10.80 9.65 -2.02
CA PHE A 61 -11.21 9.98 -3.40
C PHE A 61 -10.06 10.61 -4.19
N LEU A 62 -9.39 11.63 -3.62
CA LEU A 62 -8.28 12.32 -4.27
C LEU A 62 -7.07 11.38 -4.48
N SER A 63 -6.78 10.50 -3.52
CA SER A 63 -5.73 9.50 -3.63
C SER A 63 -6.02 8.51 -4.76
N MET A 64 -7.26 7.97 -4.82
CA MET A 64 -7.69 7.06 -5.86
C MET A 64 -7.67 7.73 -7.25
N PHE A 65 -8.11 8.98 -7.34
CA PHE A 65 -8.08 9.73 -8.59
C PHE A 65 -6.65 9.92 -9.12
N ARG A 66 -5.70 10.31 -8.25
CA ARG A 66 -4.27 10.43 -8.59
C ARG A 66 -3.67 9.08 -8.98
N ALA A 67 -4.00 8.02 -8.23
CA ALA A 67 -3.54 6.67 -8.53
C ALA A 67 -4.04 6.21 -9.90
N SER A 68 -5.32 6.43 -10.21
CA SER A 68 -5.91 6.10 -11.51
C SER A 68 -5.18 6.80 -12.65
N GLN A 69 -4.91 8.11 -12.53
CA GLN A 69 -4.15 8.87 -13.52
C GLN A 69 -2.73 8.32 -13.70
N THR A 70 -2.06 7.96 -12.60
CA THR A 70 -0.70 7.42 -12.62
C THR A 70 -0.67 6.05 -13.30
N LEU A 71 -1.59 5.15 -12.94
CA LEU A 71 -1.67 3.82 -13.54
C LEU A 71 -1.97 3.89 -15.04
N MET A 72 -2.94 4.72 -15.45
CA MET A 72 -3.26 4.94 -16.88
C MET A 72 -2.06 5.49 -17.64
N ARG A 73 -1.33 6.47 -17.07
CA ARG A 73 -0.12 7.03 -17.70
C ARG A 73 0.96 5.98 -17.93
N HIS A 74 1.06 4.99 -17.05
CA HIS A 74 2.02 3.89 -17.15
C HIS A 74 1.50 2.69 -17.95
N GLY A 75 0.23 2.72 -18.39
CA GLY A 75 -0.39 1.63 -19.14
C GLY A 75 -0.67 0.38 -18.28
N ILE A 76 -0.94 0.57 -17.00
CA ILE A 76 -1.29 -0.49 -16.05
C ILE A 76 -2.80 -0.56 -15.93
N ASN A 77 -3.37 -1.74 -16.18
CA ASN A 77 -4.81 -1.95 -16.10
C ASN A 77 -5.28 -2.04 -14.64
N PHE A 78 -6.47 -1.54 -14.39
CA PHE A 78 -7.08 -1.64 -13.07
C PHE A 78 -8.62 -1.59 -13.14
N ARG A 79 -9.24 -2.11 -12.09
CA ARG A 79 -10.67 -2.01 -11.81
C ARG A 79 -10.87 -1.48 -10.39
N VAL A 80 -11.82 -0.57 -10.19
CA VAL A 80 -12.18 -0.07 -8.85
C VAL A 80 -13.54 -0.63 -8.47
N THR A 81 -13.60 -1.31 -7.34
CA THR A 81 -14.83 -1.94 -6.82
C THR A 81 -15.06 -1.51 -5.38
N THR A 82 -16.22 -0.96 -5.11
CA THR A 82 -16.65 -0.62 -3.75
C THR A 82 -17.80 -1.53 -3.34
N LEU A 83 -17.81 -2.00 -2.10
CA LEU A 83 -18.93 -2.76 -1.53
C LEU A 83 -19.64 -1.93 -0.47
N ARG A 84 -20.93 -1.64 -0.73
CA ARG A 84 -21.78 -0.81 0.14
C ARG A 84 -22.65 -1.69 1.05
N ASN A 85 -23.13 -1.08 2.14
CA ASN A 85 -24.17 -1.64 3.03
C ASN A 85 -23.80 -2.97 3.71
N GLU A 86 -22.50 -3.27 3.84
CA GLU A 86 -22.02 -4.42 4.58
C GLU A 86 -21.32 -3.95 5.85
N SER A 87 -21.95 -4.20 7.00
CA SER A 87 -21.45 -3.76 8.31
C SER A 87 -20.34 -4.64 8.87
N LEU A 88 -20.26 -5.90 8.44
CA LEU A 88 -19.24 -6.85 8.88
C LEU A 88 -18.07 -6.83 7.93
N ILE A 89 -16.95 -6.22 8.35
CA ILE A 89 -15.76 -6.03 7.50
C ILE A 89 -15.20 -7.34 6.93
N THR A 90 -15.22 -8.42 7.70
CA THR A 90 -14.76 -9.73 7.24
C THR A 90 -15.63 -10.27 6.11
N ARG A 91 -16.95 -10.09 6.20
CA ARG A 91 -17.88 -10.50 5.15
C ARG A 91 -17.73 -9.62 3.91
N ALA A 92 -17.56 -8.31 4.09
CA ALA A 92 -17.28 -7.38 2.99
C ALA A 92 -16.02 -7.79 2.21
N ARG A 93 -14.95 -8.09 2.91
CA ARG A 93 -13.70 -8.52 2.27
C ARG A 93 -13.83 -9.88 1.59
N ASN A 94 -14.58 -10.83 2.16
CA ASN A 94 -14.84 -12.12 1.52
C ASN A 94 -15.62 -11.95 0.21
N ILE A 95 -16.65 -11.10 0.19
CA ILE A 95 -17.44 -10.80 -1.02
C ILE A 95 -16.53 -10.16 -2.09
N LEU A 96 -15.73 -9.15 -1.72
CA LEU A 96 -14.81 -8.51 -2.65
C LEU A 96 -13.73 -9.47 -3.18
N THR A 97 -13.28 -10.42 -2.34
CA THR A 97 -12.37 -11.48 -2.78
C THR A 97 -13.04 -12.42 -3.78
N ALA A 98 -14.30 -12.81 -3.55
CA ALA A 98 -15.06 -13.62 -4.50
C ALA A 98 -15.19 -12.90 -5.86
N MET A 99 -15.55 -11.61 -5.85
CA MET A 99 -15.61 -10.79 -7.06
C MET A 99 -14.25 -10.69 -7.79
N PHE A 100 -13.17 -10.61 -7.05
CA PHE A 100 -11.82 -10.66 -7.63
C PHE A 100 -11.55 -12.00 -8.28
N MET A 101 -11.87 -13.12 -7.62
CA MET A 101 -11.66 -14.49 -8.14
C MET A 101 -12.48 -14.77 -9.40
N GLU A 102 -13.59 -14.09 -9.59
CA GLU A 102 -14.44 -14.17 -10.80
C GLU A 102 -13.96 -13.22 -11.92
N SER A 103 -12.99 -12.35 -11.65
CA SER A 103 -12.46 -11.38 -12.61
C SER A 103 -11.21 -11.88 -13.33
N ASP A 104 -10.80 -11.14 -14.35
CA ASP A 104 -9.52 -11.29 -15.07
C ASP A 104 -8.36 -10.56 -14.39
N CYS A 105 -8.55 -10.01 -13.19
CA CYS A 105 -7.53 -9.27 -12.47
C CYS A 105 -6.47 -10.19 -11.88
N THR A 106 -5.22 -9.72 -11.84
CA THR A 106 -4.06 -10.49 -11.37
C THR A 106 -3.68 -10.17 -9.93
N HIS A 107 -4.03 -8.99 -9.44
CA HIS A 107 -3.65 -8.48 -8.11
C HIS A 107 -4.87 -7.92 -7.41
N LEU A 108 -5.10 -8.36 -6.17
CA LEU A 108 -6.13 -7.82 -5.28
C LEU A 108 -5.49 -6.81 -4.33
N LEU A 109 -5.98 -5.59 -4.31
CA LEU A 109 -5.53 -4.53 -3.41
C LEU A 109 -6.69 -4.00 -2.58
N PHE A 110 -6.68 -4.31 -1.29
CA PHE A 110 -7.61 -3.73 -0.33
C PHE A 110 -7.14 -2.35 0.13
N ILE A 111 -8.04 -1.37 0.06
CA ILE A 111 -7.84 -0.04 0.64
C ILE A 111 -9.13 0.38 1.33
N ASP A 112 -9.06 0.73 2.61
CA ASP A 112 -10.24 1.18 3.34
C ASP A 112 -10.67 2.58 2.88
N SER A 113 -11.96 2.88 2.94
CA SER A 113 -12.60 4.06 2.35
C SER A 113 -12.21 5.40 3.00
N ASP A 114 -11.40 5.37 4.07
CA ASP A 114 -10.93 6.53 4.83
C ASP A 114 -9.40 6.67 4.87
N ILE A 115 -8.69 5.92 4.02
CA ILE A 115 -7.23 5.94 3.94
C ILE A 115 -6.77 6.88 2.83
N GLU A 116 -5.90 7.83 3.19
CA GLU A 116 -5.10 8.60 2.24
C GLU A 116 -3.85 7.80 1.85
N PHE A 117 -3.55 7.74 0.55
CA PHE A 117 -2.39 7.00 0.04
C PHE A 117 -1.77 7.69 -1.17
N ASP A 118 -0.49 7.38 -1.41
CA ASP A 118 0.24 7.88 -2.56
C ASP A 118 0.27 6.83 -3.68
N ALA A 119 0.07 7.28 -4.93
CA ALA A 119 0.11 6.44 -6.12
C ALA A 119 1.43 5.68 -6.28
N ASP A 120 2.56 6.32 -5.95
CA ASP A 120 3.88 5.70 -6.04
C ASP A 120 4.04 4.54 -5.05
N SER A 121 3.32 4.57 -3.93
CA SER A 121 3.30 3.47 -2.96
C SER A 121 2.69 2.20 -3.53
N ILE A 122 1.69 2.32 -4.42
CA ILE A 122 1.11 1.19 -5.14
C ILE A 122 2.12 0.60 -6.12
N LEU A 123 2.77 1.45 -6.93
CA LEU A 123 3.78 1.01 -7.88
C LEU A 123 4.94 0.30 -7.18
N ARG A 124 5.38 0.82 -6.03
CA ARG A 124 6.39 0.18 -5.20
C ARG A 124 5.95 -1.18 -4.68
N ALA A 125 4.74 -1.27 -4.14
CA ALA A 125 4.21 -2.55 -3.64
C ALA A 125 4.18 -3.62 -4.74
N LEU A 126 3.74 -3.26 -5.93
CA LEU A 126 3.75 -4.16 -7.10
C LEU A 126 5.17 -4.55 -7.54
N ALA A 127 6.12 -3.60 -7.51
CA ALA A 127 7.50 -3.84 -7.90
C ALA A 127 8.26 -4.80 -6.97
N TYR A 128 7.81 -4.99 -5.73
CA TYR A 128 8.39 -5.98 -4.83
C TYR A 128 8.08 -7.41 -5.24
N ASP A 129 7.08 -7.64 -6.06
CA ASP A 129 6.66 -8.97 -6.55
C ASP A 129 6.59 -10.01 -5.42
N LYS A 130 5.86 -9.69 -4.37
CA LYS A 130 5.64 -10.58 -3.22
C LYS A 130 4.21 -11.10 -3.24
N PRO A 131 4.00 -12.36 -2.83
CA PRO A 131 2.66 -12.93 -2.73
C PRO A 131 1.70 -12.11 -1.86
N ILE A 132 2.23 -11.51 -0.80
CA ILE A 132 1.47 -10.65 0.12
C ILE A 132 2.33 -9.45 0.48
N MET A 133 1.77 -8.25 0.30
CA MET A 133 2.37 -6.98 0.72
C MET A 133 1.34 -6.17 1.50
N ALA A 134 1.79 -5.47 2.54
CA ALA A 134 0.98 -4.52 3.27
C ALA A 134 1.73 -3.20 3.45
N ALA A 135 1.02 -2.10 3.33
CA ALA A 135 1.53 -0.79 3.70
C ALA A 135 1.13 -0.48 5.15
N ALA A 136 2.11 -0.08 5.95
CA ALA A 136 1.84 0.35 7.31
C ALA A 136 1.32 1.79 7.32
N TYR A 137 0.24 2.03 8.04
CA TYR A 137 -0.26 3.37 8.31
C TYR A 137 -0.40 3.61 9.83
N PRO A 138 -0.32 4.87 10.28
CA PRO A 138 -0.39 5.18 11.68
C PRO A 138 -1.80 4.95 12.24
N LYS A 139 -1.89 4.52 13.49
CA LYS A 139 -3.15 4.54 14.24
C LYS A 139 -3.62 5.98 14.42
N LYS A 140 -4.93 6.18 14.48
CA LYS A 140 -5.55 7.49 14.75
C LYS A 140 -5.36 7.90 16.24
N ALA A 141 -4.09 8.00 16.69
CA ALA A 141 -3.72 8.31 18.07
C ALA A 141 -2.41 9.09 18.14
N LEU A 142 -2.26 9.89 19.20
CA LEU A 142 -1.01 10.56 19.54
C LEU A 142 -0.45 9.97 20.85
N PRO A 143 0.88 9.69 20.95
CA PRO A 143 1.90 9.81 19.89
C PRO A 143 1.66 8.82 18.74
N VAL A 144 2.19 9.12 17.56
CA VAL A 144 2.01 8.30 16.36
C VAL A 144 2.51 6.87 16.62
N GLN A 145 1.63 5.89 16.42
CA GLN A 145 1.90 4.47 16.55
C GLN A 145 1.46 3.73 15.29
N TYR A 146 2.20 2.70 14.91
CA TYR A 146 1.86 1.82 13.79
C TYR A 146 1.36 0.46 14.29
N ALA A 147 0.39 -0.12 13.58
CA ALA A 147 -0.14 -1.45 13.88
C ALA A 147 0.73 -2.54 13.24
N ILE A 148 1.98 -2.67 13.69
CA ILE A 148 2.98 -3.61 13.17
C ILE A 148 3.62 -4.36 14.34
N ASN A 149 3.73 -5.69 14.21
CA ASN A 149 4.47 -6.53 15.12
C ASN A 149 5.77 -7.01 14.45
N PHE A 150 6.90 -6.55 14.97
CA PHE A 150 8.22 -6.98 14.50
C PHE A 150 8.58 -8.35 15.08
N LYS A 151 9.52 -9.03 14.42
CA LYS A 151 10.09 -10.27 14.95
C LYS A 151 10.84 -10.01 16.25
N PHE A 152 10.84 -10.99 17.17
CA PHE A 152 11.47 -10.87 18.47
C PHE A 152 12.95 -10.45 18.39
N GLN A 153 13.71 -10.98 17.45
CA GLN A 153 15.12 -10.61 17.23
C GLN A 153 15.31 -9.12 16.84
N ASP A 154 14.37 -8.56 16.11
CA ASP A 154 14.39 -7.14 15.72
C ASP A 154 14.06 -6.27 16.94
N ILE A 155 13.18 -6.74 17.82
CA ILE A 155 12.81 -6.06 19.07
C ILE A 155 14.00 -6.00 20.02
N GLU A 156 14.72 -7.14 20.23
CA GLU A 156 15.90 -7.19 21.11
C GLU A 156 17.01 -6.26 20.62
N LYS A 157 17.29 -6.27 19.32
CA LYS A 157 18.34 -5.44 18.72
C LYS A 157 17.94 -3.98 18.59
N LYS A 158 16.67 -3.63 18.79
CA LYS A 158 16.08 -2.32 18.50
C LYS A 158 16.41 -1.83 17.08
N GLN A 159 16.55 -2.75 16.14
CA GLN A 159 16.88 -2.50 14.75
C GLN A 159 15.92 -3.26 13.85
N VAL A 160 15.47 -2.58 12.79
CA VAL A 160 14.64 -3.17 11.75
C VAL A 160 15.41 -3.05 10.43
N SER A 161 15.72 -4.21 9.83
CA SER A 161 16.40 -4.25 8.55
C SER A 161 15.38 -4.13 7.43
N PHE A 162 15.54 -3.11 6.59
CA PHE A 162 14.77 -2.94 5.37
C PHE A 162 15.53 -3.55 4.19
N THR A 163 14.83 -4.29 3.35
CA THR A 163 15.33 -4.75 2.05
C THR A 163 14.53 -4.01 0.98
N ASN A 164 15.19 -3.17 0.21
CA ASN A 164 14.56 -2.34 -0.82
C ASN A 164 13.40 -1.47 -0.28
N GLY A 165 13.46 -1.00 0.96
CA GLY A 165 12.40 -0.20 1.59
C GLY A 165 11.23 -1.01 2.16
N ALA A 166 11.29 -2.36 2.13
CA ALA A 166 10.31 -3.25 2.74
C ALA A 166 10.93 -4.04 3.90
N VAL A 167 10.11 -4.42 4.86
CA VAL A 167 10.50 -5.24 6.00
C VAL A 167 9.56 -6.45 6.13
N LYS A 168 10.13 -7.61 6.45
CA LYS A 168 9.35 -8.79 6.78
C LYS A 168 8.91 -8.71 8.23
N VAL A 169 7.63 -8.53 8.47
CA VAL A 169 7.03 -8.49 9.81
C VAL A 169 6.51 -9.86 10.24
N LEU A 170 6.26 -10.03 11.54
CA LEU A 170 5.61 -11.21 12.07
C LEU A 170 4.11 -11.16 11.77
N ASP A 171 3.52 -10.00 12.01
CA ASP A 171 2.09 -9.74 11.88
C ASP A 171 1.87 -8.27 11.57
N SER A 172 0.83 -7.97 10.80
CA SER A 172 0.44 -6.61 10.45
C SER A 172 -1.08 -6.51 10.51
N SER A 173 -1.58 -5.64 11.35
CA SER A 173 -3.01 -5.30 11.41
C SER A 173 -3.37 -4.37 10.25
N THR A 174 -4.50 -4.65 9.61
CA THR A 174 -5.08 -3.78 8.58
C THR A 174 -6.03 -2.73 9.17
N GLY A 175 -5.86 -2.38 10.45
CA GLY A 175 -6.62 -1.32 11.09
C GLY A 175 -8.09 -1.69 11.33
N LEU A 176 -8.33 -2.69 12.14
CA LEU A 176 -9.62 -2.91 12.78
C LEU A 176 -9.75 -2.07 14.03
#